data_fc02d1681f4c2aafca8b03bda55c1a26
#
_entry.id   fc02d1681f4c2aafca8b03bda55c1a26
#
_cell.length_a   1.000
_cell.length_b   1.000
_cell.length_c   1.000
_cell.angle_alpha   90.00
_cell.angle_beta   90.00
_cell.angle_gamma   90.00
#
_symmetry.space_group_name_H-M   'P 1'
#
loop_
_entity.id
_entity.type
_entity.pdbx_description
1 polymer ?
#
loop_
_entity_poly.entity_id
_entity_poly.type
_entity_poly.pdbx_seq_one_letter_code
_entity_poly.pdbx_strand_id
1 'polypeptide(L)' 'MQFDNTLVGKVIRKKREQKGMTQELLSGLAGIARTHLTMIENGTKQPNFETVWKIALALELKPSELVEEMEIELED' A
#
# COMPACT_ATOMS: atom_id res chain seq x y z
N MET A 1 2.12 -14.02 15.05
CA MET A 1 1.88 -13.08 13.91
C MET A 1 2.49 -13.67 12.65
N GLN A 2 1.68 -13.93 11.67
CA GLN A 2 2.11 -14.56 10.43
C GLN A 2 1.92 -13.59 9.26
N PHE A 3 2.91 -13.50 8.37
CA PHE A 3 2.81 -12.61 7.21
C PHE A 3 1.82 -13.17 6.18
N ASP A 4 0.88 -12.34 5.76
CA ASP A 4 -0.12 -12.68 4.76
C ASP A 4 0.23 -11.94 3.47
N ASN A 5 0.35 -12.66 2.36
CA ASN A 5 0.73 -12.08 1.07
C ASN A 5 -0.25 -11.04 0.55
N THR A 6 -1.50 -11.05 1.02
CA THR A 6 -2.49 -10.06 0.60
C THR A 6 -2.52 -8.82 1.48
N LEU A 7 -1.80 -8.86 2.60
CA LEU A 7 -1.87 -7.84 3.64
C LEU A 7 -1.43 -6.46 3.15
N VAL A 8 -0.32 -6.41 2.44
CA VAL A 8 0.26 -5.15 1.99
C VAL A 8 -0.73 -4.40 1.10
N GLY A 9 -1.30 -5.11 0.12
CA GLY A 9 -2.26 -4.52 -0.80
C GLY A 9 -3.53 -4.06 -0.11
N LYS A 10 -4.02 -4.84 0.86
CA LYS A 10 -5.21 -4.48 1.63
C LYS A 10 -5.00 -3.18 2.41
N VAL A 11 -3.88 -3.04 3.07
CA VAL A 11 -3.58 -1.85 3.87
C VAL A 11 -3.41 -0.64 2.98
N ILE A 12 -2.69 -0.79 1.86
CA ILE A 12 -2.49 0.30 0.91
C ILE A 12 -3.85 0.79 0.38
N ARG A 13 -4.70 -0.14 -0.04
CA ARG A 13 -6.03 0.20 -0.55
C ARG A 13 -6.86 0.91 0.50
N LYS A 14 -6.86 0.40 1.73
CA LYS A 14 -7.61 1.01 2.83
C LYS A 14 -7.17 2.44 3.08
N LYS A 15 -5.86 2.67 3.14
CA LYS A 15 -5.33 4.02 3.36
C LYS A 15 -5.63 4.94 2.20
N ARG A 16 -5.52 4.43 0.97
CA ARG A 16 -5.85 5.21 -0.23
C ARG A 16 -7.33 5.64 -0.20
N GLU A 17 -8.22 4.71 0.10
CA GLU A 17 -9.66 4.99 0.14
C GLU A 17 -10.01 5.96 1.28
N GLN A 18 -9.38 5.81 2.43
CA GLN A 18 -9.57 6.73 3.54
C GLN A 18 -9.18 8.16 3.19
N LYS A 19 -8.20 8.31 2.32
CA LYS A 19 -7.74 9.64 1.88
C LYS A 19 -8.50 10.14 0.65
N GLY A 20 -9.47 9.38 0.16
CA GLY A 20 -10.26 9.77 -1.00
C GLY A 20 -9.48 9.78 -2.30
N MET A 21 -8.39 9.03 -2.40
CA MET A 21 -7.53 9.01 -3.57
C MET A 21 -7.95 7.91 -4.55
N THR A 22 -7.84 8.22 -5.84
CA THR A 22 -7.99 7.20 -6.89
C THR A 22 -6.68 6.44 -7.03
N GLN A 23 -6.73 5.25 -7.64
CA GLN A 23 -5.51 4.52 -7.99
C GLN A 23 -4.62 5.33 -8.94
N GLU A 24 -5.24 6.03 -9.87
CA GLU A 24 -4.50 6.87 -10.81
C GLU A 24 -3.70 7.95 -10.08
N LEU A 25 -4.33 8.63 -9.13
CA LEU A 25 -3.65 9.68 -8.37
C LEU A 25 -2.51 9.08 -7.53
N LEU A 26 -2.79 8.02 -6.77
CA LEU A 26 -1.77 7.43 -5.91
C LEU A 26 -0.59 6.90 -6.71
N SER A 27 -0.86 6.17 -7.79
CA SER A 27 0.23 5.62 -8.61
C SER A 27 1.07 6.72 -9.22
N GLY A 28 0.43 7.81 -9.68
CA GLY A 28 1.15 8.96 -10.22
C GLY A 28 2.06 9.61 -9.20
N LEU A 29 1.56 9.83 -7.98
CA LEU A 29 2.34 10.41 -6.90
C LEU A 29 3.49 9.49 -6.44
N ALA A 30 3.26 8.19 -6.47
CA ALA A 30 4.28 7.21 -6.09
C ALA A 30 5.28 6.92 -7.20
N GLY A 31 5.02 7.39 -8.43
CA GLY A 31 5.91 7.14 -9.54
C GLY A 31 5.89 5.71 -10.05
N ILE A 32 4.75 5.04 -9.95
CA ILE A 32 4.58 3.67 -10.45
C ILE A 32 3.41 3.62 -11.44
N ALA A 33 3.35 2.58 -12.26
CA ALA A 33 2.24 2.40 -13.18
C ALA A 33 0.94 2.10 -12.42
N ARG A 34 -0.18 2.60 -12.91
CA ARG A 34 -1.48 2.32 -12.30
C ARG A 34 -1.78 0.82 -12.28
N THR A 35 -1.42 0.11 -13.35
CA THR A 35 -1.62 -1.35 -13.39
C THR A 35 -0.81 -2.06 -12.34
N HIS A 36 0.40 -1.56 -12.04
CA HIS A 36 1.23 -2.11 -10.97
C HIS A 36 0.54 -1.94 -9.61
N LEU A 37 0.01 -0.75 -9.35
CA LEU A 37 -0.71 -0.49 -8.09
C LEU A 37 -1.95 -1.38 -7.98
N THR A 38 -2.70 -1.55 -9.08
CA THR A 38 -3.87 -2.43 -9.10
C THR A 38 -3.49 -3.86 -8.69
N MET A 39 -2.39 -4.37 -9.24
CA MET A 39 -1.92 -5.72 -8.92
C MET A 39 -1.45 -5.85 -7.47
N ILE A 40 -0.85 -4.80 -6.93
CA ILE A 40 -0.45 -4.78 -5.52
C ILE A 40 -1.70 -4.81 -4.63
N GLU A 41 -2.68 -3.96 -4.93
CA GLU A 41 -3.89 -3.86 -4.11
C GLU A 41 -4.73 -5.13 -4.14
N ASN A 42 -4.75 -5.85 -5.25
CA ASN A 42 -5.53 -7.09 -5.34
C ASN A 42 -4.73 -8.34 -4.92
N GLY A 43 -3.48 -8.17 -4.51
CA GLY A 43 -2.67 -9.27 -3.99
C GLY A 43 -1.98 -10.13 -5.02
N THR A 44 -2.08 -9.80 -6.31
CA THR A 44 -1.45 -10.62 -7.36
C THR A 44 0.03 -10.31 -7.53
N LYS A 45 0.51 -9.21 -6.99
CA LYS A 45 1.93 -8.87 -7.04
C LYS A 45 2.38 -8.24 -5.73
N GLN A 46 3.52 -8.70 -5.21
CA GLN A 46 4.10 -8.13 -4.01
C GLN A 46 5.04 -6.98 -4.40
N PRO A 47 4.90 -5.81 -3.78
CA PRO A 47 5.84 -4.72 -4.03
C PRO A 47 7.16 -5.00 -3.32
N ASN A 48 8.26 -4.54 -3.89
CA ASN A 48 9.51 -4.53 -3.15
C ASN A 48 9.48 -3.40 -2.11
N PHE A 49 10.48 -3.37 -1.23
CA PHE A 49 10.49 -2.41 -0.15
C PHE A 49 10.54 -0.96 -0.65
N GLU A 50 11.30 -0.70 -1.71
CA GLU A 50 11.36 0.64 -2.30
C GLU A 50 9.99 1.10 -2.77
N THR A 51 9.22 0.22 -3.41
CA THR A 51 7.89 0.55 -3.88
C THR A 51 6.95 0.85 -2.70
N VAL A 52 7.04 0.06 -1.62
CA VAL A 52 6.26 0.31 -0.41
C VAL A 52 6.61 1.68 0.18
N TRP A 53 7.89 2.00 0.21
CA TRP A 53 8.38 3.30 0.69
C TRP A 53 7.76 4.45 -0.11
N LYS A 54 7.84 4.36 -1.44
CA LYS A 54 7.28 5.39 -2.33
C LYS A 54 5.77 5.55 -2.15
N ILE A 55 5.05 4.44 -2.01
CA ILE A 55 3.61 4.47 -1.81
C ILE A 55 3.27 5.13 -0.46
N ALA A 56 4.02 4.81 0.59
CA ALA A 56 3.81 5.42 1.90
C ALA A 56 3.95 6.94 1.82
N LEU A 57 5.02 7.42 1.20
CA LEU A 57 5.23 8.86 1.05
C LEU A 57 4.11 9.51 0.23
N ALA A 58 3.64 8.84 -0.81
CA ALA A 58 2.55 9.35 -1.64
C ALA A 58 1.24 9.42 -0.87
N LEU A 59 1.07 8.56 0.15
CA LEU A 59 -0.07 8.59 1.06
C LEU A 59 0.12 9.58 2.21
N GLU A 60 1.21 10.32 2.20
CA GLU A 60 1.58 11.25 3.26
C GLU A 60 1.78 10.55 4.61
N LEU A 61 2.30 9.34 4.55
CA LEU A 61 2.61 8.54 5.74
C LEU A 61 4.11 8.32 5.81
N LYS A 62 4.63 8.18 7.02
CA LYS A 62 5.98 7.63 7.19
C LYS A 62 5.91 6.16 6.82
N PRO A 63 6.95 5.61 6.18
CA PRO A 63 6.97 4.17 5.90
C PRO A 63 6.72 3.32 7.14
N SER A 64 7.22 3.74 8.31
CA SER A 64 6.97 3.04 9.57
C SER A 64 5.49 3.04 9.95
N GLU A 65 4.76 4.10 9.62
CA GLU A 65 3.33 4.15 9.90
C GLU A 65 2.55 3.17 9.04
N LEU A 66 2.96 3.02 7.78
CA LEU A 66 2.31 2.05 6.89
C LEU A 66 2.56 0.62 7.38
N VAL A 67 3.79 0.32 7.80
CA VAL A 67 4.13 -0.99 8.35
C VAL A 67 3.37 -1.25 9.66
N GLU A 68 3.24 -0.23 10.49
CA GLU A 68 2.46 -0.35 11.74
C GLU A 68 1.00 -0.71 11.45
N GLU A 69 0.41 -0.13 10.42
CA GLU A 69 -0.96 -0.47 10.02
C GLU A 69 -1.05 -1.93 9.59
N MET A 70 -0.02 -2.44 8.94
CA MET A 70 0.04 -3.86 8.59
C MET A 70 0.08 -4.74 9.84
N GLU A 71 0.86 -4.34 10.83
CA GLU A 71 0.94 -5.07 12.09
C GLU A 71 -0.41 -5.09 12.82
N ILE A 72 -1.11 -3.96 12.82
CA ILE A 72 -2.43 -3.84 13.45
C ILE A 72 -3.43 -4.78 12.76
N GLU A 73 -3.42 -4.83 11.43
CA GLU A 73 -4.32 -5.72 10.68
C GLU A 73 -4.05 -7.20 11.00
N LEU A 74 -2.79 -7.55 11.21
CA LEU A 74 -2.43 -8.95 11.54
C LEU A 74 -2.86 -9.34 12.96
N GLU A 75 -3.00 -8.40 13.86
CA GLU A 75 -3.41 -8.66 15.23
C GLU A 75 -4.89 -8.96 15.36
N ASP A 76 -5.67 -8.55 14.38
CA ASP A 76 -7.11 -8.82 14.36
C ASP A 76 -7.39 -10.20 13.80
#